data_52ae54853b07c9550b6c82d705492d0e
#
_entry.id   52ae54853b07c9550b6c82d705492d0e
#
_cell.length_a   1.000
_cell.length_b   1.000
_cell.length_c   1.000
_cell.angle_alpha   90.00
_cell.angle_beta   90.00
_cell.angle_gamma   90.00
#
_symmetry.space_group_name_H-M   'P 1'
#
loop_
_entity.id
_entity.type
_entity.pdbx_description
1 polymer ?
#
loop_
_entity_poly.entity_id
_entity_poly.type
_entity_poly.pdbx_seq_one_letter_code
_entity_poly.pdbx_strand_id
1 'polypeptide(L)'
;TGVRVLFRSIASIDGTTYRFDSDGAATKTSGNDYTVEGKYVKVFDAKNNKYYYMEEEFLEHPGIADGKVSDLDLLAAVCDAEAGDQGVVGMEAVALCVLNCTIDQYKEFPSQIRYVVYQGKPTQYAVVTDGALLKRLKGQFEDRTNAYAAAKAAMEVFSNYVNHGTKRT
;
A
#
# COMPACT_ATOMS: atom_id res chain seq x y z
N THR A 1 31.51 15.22 3.40
CA THR A 1 31.12 14.89 2.01
C THR A 1 29.61 14.72 1.97
N GLY A 2 28.93 15.79 1.54
CA GLY A 2 27.48 15.84 1.57
C GLY A 2 26.85 14.84 0.61
N VAL A 3 25.91 14.04 1.12
CA VAL A 3 25.00 13.30 0.30
C VAL A 3 24.07 14.32 -0.38
N ARG A 4 24.14 14.39 -1.71
CA ARG A 4 23.24 15.26 -2.47
C ARG A 4 21.87 14.63 -2.50
N VAL A 5 20.97 15.12 -1.65
CA VAL A 5 19.61 14.62 -1.59
C VAL A 5 18.76 15.42 -2.56
N LEU A 6 18.19 14.73 -3.54
CA LEU A 6 17.17 15.29 -4.41
C LEU A 6 15.85 15.38 -3.65
N PHE A 7 15.07 16.43 -3.92
CA PHE A 7 13.75 16.61 -3.33
C PHE A 7 12.90 15.34 -3.45
N ARG A 8 12.30 14.92 -2.34
CA ARG A 8 11.51 13.69 -2.23
C ARG A 8 12.26 12.43 -2.64
N SER A 9 13.49 12.30 -2.17
CA SER A 9 14.27 11.10 -2.44
C SER A 9 14.32 10.17 -1.25
N ILE A 10 14.55 8.92 -1.55
CA ILE A 10 14.80 7.88 -0.57
C ILE A 10 16.29 7.54 -0.67
N ALA A 11 16.96 7.47 0.45
CA ALA A 11 18.35 7.07 0.50
C ALA A 11 18.60 6.07 1.62
N SER A 12 19.42 5.08 1.35
CA SER A 12 19.93 4.18 2.36
C SER A 12 21.31 4.70 2.82
N ILE A 13 21.43 4.97 4.10
CA ILE A 13 22.67 5.44 4.74
C ILE A 13 23.01 4.43 5.84
N ASP A 14 24.15 3.79 5.73
CA ASP A 14 24.60 2.76 6.68
C ASP A 14 23.54 1.69 6.98
N GLY A 15 22.85 1.23 5.92
CA GLY A 15 21.83 0.20 6.05
C GLY A 15 20.49 0.69 6.62
N THR A 16 20.39 1.97 6.94
CA THR A 16 19.14 2.58 7.39
C THR A 16 18.50 3.37 6.26
N THR A 17 17.24 3.14 6.01
CA THR A 17 16.49 3.84 4.98
C THR A 17 15.88 5.12 5.53
N TYR A 18 16.11 6.21 4.85
CA TYR A 18 15.56 7.53 5.16
C TYR A 18 14.71 8.03 4.02
N ARG A 19 13.59 8.62 4.38
CA ARG A 19 12.77 9.41 3.47
C ARG A 19 13.10 10.89 3.68
N PHE A 20 13.29 11.61 2.59
CA PHE A 20 13.51 13.05 2.63
C PHE A 20 12.29 13.74 2.04
N ASP A 21 11.76 14.70 2.77
CA ASP A 21 10.64 15.54 2.29
C ASP A 21 11.14 16.64 1.33
N SER A 22 10.21 17.50 0.90
CA SER A 22 10.52 18.60 -0.01
C SER A 22 11.49 19.63 0.56
N ASP A 23 11.62 19.66 1.89
CA ASP A 23 12.51 20.59 2.60
C ASP A 23 13.86 19.96 2.94
N GLY A 24 14.05 18.70 2.54
CA GLY A 24 15.27 17.95 2.82
C GLY A 24 15.34 17.36 4.22
N ALA A 25 14.25 17.43 4.99
CA ALA A 25 14.19 16.82 6.31
C ALA A 25 14.10 15.30 6.20
N ALA A 26 14.98 14.60 6.89
CA ALA A 26 15.06 13.15 6.88
C ALA A 26 14.13 12.54 7.93
N THR A 27 13.28 11.60 7.52
CA THR A 27 12.53 10.76 8.43
C THR A 27 13.03 9.34 8.31
N LYS A 28 13.50 8.76 9.41
CA LYS A 28 13.87 7.35 9.44
C LYS A 28 12.60 6.51 9.23
N THR A 29 12.60 5.70 8.19
CA THR A 29 11.55 4.71 8.02
C THR A 29 11.84 3.52 8.94
N SER A 30 10.79 2.98 9.54
CA SER A 30 10.89 1.98 10.59
C SER A 30 11.82 0.84 10.23
N GLY A 31 12.91 0.74 10.94
CA GLY A 31 13.75 -0.44 10.98
C GLY A 31 14.50 -0.76 9.70
N ASN A 32 15.23 -1.84 9.77
CA ASN A 32 16.08 -2.36 8.70
C ASN A 32 15.31 -3.26 7.71
N ASP A 33 13.97 -3.13 7.66
CA ASP A 33 13.12 -4.05 6.91
C ASP A 33 13.02 -3.72 5.43
N TYR A 34 13.54 -2.55 5.02
CA TYR A 34 13.40 -2.07 3.64
C TYR A 34 14.74 -1.70 3.06
N THR A 35 15.00 -2.17 1.83
CA THR A 35 16.21 -1.83 1.08
C THR A 35 15.81 -1.14 -0.22
N VAL A 36 16.43 0.00 -0.52
CA VAL A 36 16.22 0.69 -1.79
C VAL A 36 17.12 0.06 -2.86
N GLU A 37 16.51 -0.41 -3.93
CA GLU A 37 17.20 -0.93 -5.11
C GLU A 37 16.75 -0.15 -6.35
N GLY A 38 17.57 0.81 -6.80
CA GLY A 38 17.19 1.70 -7.89
C GLY A 38 15.98 2.56 -7.51
N LYS A 39 14.90 2.44 -8.27
CA LYS A 39 13.63 3.15 -8.01
C LYS A 39 12.63 2.31 -7.22
N TYR A 40 13.01 1.11 -6.79
CA TYR A 40 12.13 0.22 -6.06
C TYR A 40 12.57 0.03 -4.63
N VAL A 41 11.63 -0.33 -3.78
CA VAL A 41 11.85 -0.66 -2.38
C VAL A 41 11.64 -2.15 -2.21
N LYS A 42 12.67 -2.86 -1.77
CA LYS A 42 12.60 -4.30 -1.51
C LYS A 42 12.11 -4.54 -0.10
N VAL A 43 11.03 -5.32 0.05
CA VAL A 43 10.45 -5.69 1.33
C VAL A 43 10.44 -7.20 1.49
N PHE A 44 10.61 -7.67 2.73
CA PHE A 44 10.48 -9.09 3.04
C PHE A 44 9.10 -9.36 3.65
N ASP A 45 8.35 -10.26 3.03
CA ASP A 45 7.07 -10.73 3.54
C ASP A 45 7.30 -12.04 4.32
N ALA A 46 7.26 -11.96 5.64
CA ALA A 46 7.55 -13.09 6.51
C ALA A 46 6.54 -14.24 6.35
N LYS A 47 5.26 -13.92 6.12
CA LYS A 47 4.21 -14.93 5.95
C LYS A 47 4.44 -15.76 4.69
N ASN A 48 4.81 -15.11 3.59
CA ASN A 48 5.11 -15.79 2.32
C ASN A 48 6.56 -16.27 2.24
N ASN A 49 7.42 -15.85 3.15
CA ASN A 49 8.86 -16.11 3.13
C ASN A 49 9.49 -15.71 1.78
N LYS A 50 9.17 -14.50 1.32
CA LYS A 50 9.54 -14.02 -0.01
C LYS A 50 9.77 -12.52 0.00
N TYR A 51 10.70 -12.05 -0.86
CA TYR A 51 10.90 -10.63 -1.12
C TYR A 51 9.99 -10.16 -2.24
N TYR A 52 9.49 -8.92 -2.09
CA TYR A 52 8.71 -8.22 -3.10
C TYR A 52 9.27 -6.82 -3.32
N TYR A 53 8.99 -6.25 -4.48
CA TYR A 53 9.41 -4.90 -4.82
C TYR A 53 8.22 -3.96 -4.77
N MET A 54 8.39 -2.84 -4.04
CA MET A 54 7.39 -1.79 -3.92
C MET A 54 7.80 -0.59 -4.77
N GLU A 55 6.80 0.18 -5.21
CA GLU A 55 7.05 1.51 -5.76
C GLU A 55 7.67 2.40 -4.69
N GLU A 56 8.46 3.41 -5.09
CA GLU A 56 9.13 4.33 -4.15
C GLU A 56 8.15 5.08 -3.23
N GLU A 57 6.91 5.28 -3.69
CA GLU A 57 5.82 5.90 -2.92
C GLU A 57 5.50 5.14 -1.63
N PHE A 58 5.84 3.87 -1.54
CA PHE A 58 5.72 3.09 -0.31
C PHE A 58 6.45 3.76 0.87
N LEU A 59 7.60 4.36 0.62
CA LEU A 59 8.35 5.10 1.62
C LEU A 59 7.99 6.60 1.65
N GLU A 60 7.55 7.15 0.51
CA GLU A 60 7.22 8.57 0.42
C GLU A 60 5.85 8.91 1.01
N HIS A 61 4.85 8.04 0.81
CA HIS A 61 3.51 8.28 1.34
C HIS A 61 3.49 8.18 2.86
N PRO A 62 2.98 9.20 3.58
CA PRO A 62 3.00 9.21 5.04
C PRO A 62 2.23 8.04 5.65
N GLY A 63 2.83 7.39 6.63
CA GLY A 63 2.17 6.35 7.42
C GLY A 63 2.06 4.98 6.77
N ILE A 64 2.60 4.80 5.56
CA ILE A 64 2.53 3.51 4.85
C ILE A 64 3.62 2.55 5.32
N ALA A 65 4.88 2.93 5.19
CA ALA A 65 6.00 2.06 5.56
C ALA A 65 6.04 1.76 7.05
N ASP A 66 5.71 2.73 7.89
CA ASP A 66 5.68 2.59 9.34
C ASP A 66 4.40 1.94 9.89
N GLY A 67 3.42 1.66 9.02
CA GLY A 67 2.17 1.01 9.40
C GLY A 67 1.20 1.89 10.19
N LYS A 68 1.37 3.20 10.21
CA LYS A 68 0.47 4.12 10.93
C LYS A 68 -0.87 4.30 10.22
N VAL A 69 -0.90 4.19 8.90
CA VAL A 69 -2.16 4.13 8.15
C VAL A 69 -2.74 2.73 8.31
N SER A 70 -3.96 2.63 8.83
CA SER A 70 -4.63 1.34 9.00
C SER A 70 -4.99 0.71 7.67
N ASP A 71 -5.19 -0.61 7.67
CA ASP A 71 -5.65 -1.34 6.49
C ASP A 71 -6.98 -0.79 5.97
N LEU A 72 -7.90 -0.44 6.87
CA LEU A 72 -9.18 0.18 6.48
C LEU A 72 -8.99 1.53 5.80
N ASP A 73 -8.17 2.40 6.37
CA ASP A 73 -7.94 3.73 5.81
C ASP A 73 -7.27 3.65 4.44
N LEU A 74 -6.28 2.77 4.29
CA LEU A 74 -5.61 2.57 3.01
C LEU A 74 -6.57 1.98 1.97
N LEU A 75 -7.34 0.97 2.35
CA LEU A 75 -8.28 0.31 1.44
C LEU A 75 -9.37 1.27 0.98
N ALA A 76 -9.92 2.09 1.88
CA ALA A 76 -10.88 3.13 1.53
C ALA A 76 -10.28 4.17 0.56
N ALA A 77 -9.03 4.57 0.80
CA ALA A 77 -8.32 5.49 -0.09
C ALA A 77 -8.14 4.92 -1.50
N VAL A 78 -7.77 3.65 -1.60
CA VAL A 78 -7.64 2.95 -2.89
C VAL A 78 -8.99 2.84 -3.61
N CYS A 79 -10.05 2.48 -2.89
CA CYS A 79 -11.41 2.39 -3.44
C CYS A 79 -11.85 3.70 -4.07
N ASP A 80 -11.65 4.80 -3.38
CA ASP A 80 -12.02 6.13 -3.86
C ASP A 80 -11.15 6.58 -5.05
N ALA A 81 -9.86 6.30 -4.99
CA ALA A 81 -8.93 6.66 -6.07
C ALA A 81 -9.21 5.88 -7.36
N GLU A 82 -9.53 4.59 -7.25
CA GLU A 82 -9.78 3.73 -8.42
C GLU A 82 -11.22 3.82 -8.95
N ALA A 83 -12.21 3.98 -8.07
CA ALA A 83 -13.62 3.83 -8.40
C ALA A 83 -14.54 4.82 -7.71
N GLY A 84 -14.05 6.00 -7.33
CA GLY A 84 -14.82 7.00 -6.59
C GLY A 84 -16.10 7.50 -7.29
N ASP A 85 -16.15 7.37 -8.61
CA ASP A 85 -17.30 7.73 -9.44
C ASP A 85 -18.28 6.55 -9.70
N GLN A 86 -17.97 5.35 -9.22
CA GLN A 86 -18.70 4.11 -9.54
C GLN A 86 -19.65 3.64 -8.43
N GLY A 87 -19.75 4.39 -7.33
CA GLY A 87 -20.56 4.03 -6.19
C GLY A 87 -19.99 2.87 -5.35
N VAL A 88 -20.75 2.47 -4.33
CA VAL A 88 -20.31 1.47 -3.33
C VAL A 88 -19.95 0.13 -3.99
N VAL A 89 -20.75 -0.33 -4.95
CA VAL A 89 -20.55 -1.65 -5.57
C VAL A 89 -19.22 -1.70 -6.35
N GLY A 90 -18.93 -0.66 -7.13
CA GLY A 90 -17.66 -0.57 -7.86
C GLY A 90 -16.46 -0.47 -6.93
N MET A 91 -16.57 0.33 -5.87
CA MET A 91 -15.53 0.47 -4.85
C MET A 91 -15.32 -0.84 -4.07
N GLU A 92 -16.39 -1.55 -3.72
CA GLU A 92 -16.29 -2.84 -3.03
C GLU A 92 -15.57 -3.88 -3.90
N ALA A 93 -15.80 -3.88 -5.20
CA ALA A 93 -15.10 -4.76 -6.13
C ALA A 93 -13.59 -4.50 -6.12
N VAL A 94 -13.16 -3.25 -6.09
CA VAL A 94 -11.74 -2.87 -5.96
C VAL A 94 -11.15 -3.40 -4.65
N ALA A 95 -11.85 -3.20 -3.54
CA ALA A 95 -11.41 -3.67 -2.24
C ALA A 95 -11.24 -5.19 -2.19
N LEU A 96 -12.20 -5.93 -2.75
CA LEU A 96 -12.13 -7.40 -2.80
C LEU A 96 -10.96 -7.89 -3.67
N CYS A 97 -10.65 -7.19 -4.77
CA CYS A 97 -9.48 -7.52 -5.58
C CYS A 97 -8.19 -7.40 -4.77
N VAL A 98 -8.02 -6.32 -4.02
CA VAL A 98 -6.84 -6.13 -3.15
C VAL A 98 -6.77 -7.25 -2.10
N LEU A 99 -7.88 -7.50 -1.41
CA LEU A 99 -7.93 -8.51 -0.36
C LEU A 99 -7.65 -9.92 -0.88
N ASN A 100 -8.20 -10.28 -2.03
CA ASN A 100 -7.96 -11.59 -2.63
C ASN A 100 -6.50 -11.81 -2.99
N CYS A 101 -5.77 -10.77 -3.37
CA CYS A 101 -4.33 -10.88 -3.63
C CYS A 101 -3.55 -11.31 -2.37
N THR A 102 -4.00 -10.90 -1.17
CA THR A 102 -3.30 -11.24 0.08
C THR A 102 -3.29 -12.72 0.43
N ILE A 103 -4.16 -13.51 -0.18
CA ILE A 103 -4.26 -14.97 0.03
C ILE A 103 -3.91 -15.75 -1.24
N ASP A 104 -3.15 -15.17 -2.15
CA ASP A 104 -2.72 -15.85 -3.37
C ASP A 104 -1.88 -17.10 -3.04
N GLN A 105 -2.39 -18.26 -3.46
CA GLN A 105 -1.73 -19.54 -3.22
C GLN A 105 -0.36 -19.64 -3.90
N TYR A 106 -0.16 -18.94 -5.00
CA TYR A 106 1.10 -18.94 -5.74
C TYR A 106 2.13 -17.94 -5.20
N LYS A 107 1.70 -17.11 -4.25
CA LYS A 107 2.55 -16.08 -3.63
C LYS A 107 3.19 -15.11 -4.63
N GLU A 108 2.51 -14.87 -5.74
CA GLU A 108 2.89 -13.82 -6.69
C GLU A 108 2.62 -12.45 -6.10
N PHE A 109 1.60 -12.37 -5.22
CA PHE A 109 1.27 -11.18 -4.44
C PHE A 109 1.67 -11.34 -2.98
N PRO A 110 2.09 -10.23 -2.34
CA PRO A 110 2.41 -10.26 -0.92
C PRO A 110 1.17 -10.46 -0.04
N SER A 111 1.38 -10.79 1.22
CA SER A 111 0.31 -11.17 2.15
C SER A 111 -0.31 -10.00 2.92
N GLN A 112 0.20 -8.79 2.76
CA GLN A 112 -0.31 -7.60 3.44
C GLN A 112 -0.92 -6.62 2.44
N ILE A 113 -2.02 -5.96 2.83
CA ILE A 113 -2.75 -5.00 1.98
C ILE A 113 -1.80 -3.91 1.47
N ARG A 114 -1.01 -3.28 2.34
CA ARG A 114 -0.08 -2.22 1.94
C ARG A 114 0.97 -2.70 0.93
N TYR A 115 1.42 -3.92 1.04
CA TYR A 115 2.38 -4.48 0.09
C TYR A 115 1.72 -4.78 -1.26
N VAL A 116 0.49 -5.27 -1.26
CA VAL A 116 -0.28 -5.49 -2.51
C VAL A 116 -0.50 -4.16 -3.23
N VAL A 117 -0.95 -3.14 -2.52
CA VAL A 117 -1.27 -1.83 -3.11
C VAL A 117 -0.04 -1.18 -3.72
N TYR A 118 1.08 -1.21 -3.01
CA TYR A 118 2.31 -0.53 -3.46
C TYR A 118 3.25 -1.39 -4.30
N GLN A 119 2.88 -2.63 -4.59
CA GLN A 119 3.72 -3.52 -5.39
C GLN A 119 4.04 -2.92 -6.76
N GLY A 120 5.33 -2.89 -7.07
CA GLY A 120 5.87 -2.50 -8.37
C GLY A 120 6.44 -3.68 -9.14
N LYS A 121 6.97 -3.40 -10.32
CA LYS A 121 7.66 -4.40 -11.15
C LYS A 121 6.80 -5.62 -11.55
N PRO A 122 5.63 -5.44 -12.16
CA PRO A 122 5.02 -4.20 -12.65
C PRO A 122 4.17 -3.49 -11.59
N THR A 123 3.87 -2.21 -11.85
CA THR A 123 2.93 -1.43 -11.05
C THR A 123 1.56 -2.06 -11.05
N GLN A 124 1.02 -2.35 -9.87
CA GLN A 124 -0.30 -2.97 -9.74
C GLN A 124 -1.43 -1.95 -9.78
N TYR A 125 -1.24 -0.80 -9.16
CA TYR A 125 -2.24 0.27 -9.07
C TYR A 125 -1.62 1.59 -9.51
N ALA A 126 -2.04 2.10 -10.66
CA ALA A 126 -1.54 3.36 -11.21
C ALA A 126 -1.79 4.56 -10.28
N VAL A 127 -2.83 4.50 -9.45
CA VAL A 127 -3.17 5.56 -8.49
C VAL A 127 -2.07 5.81 -7.45
N VAL A 128 -1.19 4.84 -7.23
CA VAL A 128 -0.01 4.99 -6.36
C VAL A 128 0.96 6.00 -6.95
N THR A 129 1.23 5.90 -8.24
CA THR A 129 2.27 6.69 -8.91
C THR A 129 1.76 7.98 -9.56
N ASP A 130 0.45 8.09 -9.82
CA ASP A 130 -0.14 9.27 -10.46
C ASP A 130 -0.59 10.38 -9.48
N GLY A 131 -0.42 10.16 -8.19
CA GLY A 131 -0.78 11.12 -7.14
C GLY A 131 -2.22 11.01 -6.63
N ALA A 132 -3.06 10.19 -7.24
CA ALA A 132 -4.47 10.06 -6.84
C ALA A 132 -4.63 9.45 -5.45
N LEU A 133 -3.84 8.41 -5.14
CA LEU A 133 -3.86 7.78 -3.82
C LEU A 133 -3.37 8.74 -2.74
N LEU A 134 -2.31 9.48 -3.00
CA LEU A 134 -1.76 10.44 -2.04
C LEU A 134 -2.79 11.51 -1.63
N LYS A 135 -3.60 12.00 -2.59
CA LYS A 135 -4.69 12.93 -2.30
C LYS A 135 -5.66 12.35 -1.27
N ARG A 136 -6.06 11.10 -1.44
CA ARG A 136 -6.98 10.42 -0.52
C ARG A 136 -6.35 10.22 0.85
N LEU A 137 -5.09 9.84 0.91
CA LEU A 137 -4.36 9.72 2.18
C LEU A 137 -4.26 11.05 2.94
N LYS A 138 -4.28 12.17 2.22
CA LYS A 138 -4.35 13.53 2.79
C LYS A 138 -5.77 13.96 3.15
N GLY A 139 -6.78 13.11 2.97
CA GLY A 139 -8.17 13.39 3.30
C GLY A 139 -9.01 13.97 2.17
N GLN A 140 -8.49 14.05 0.95
CA GLN A 140 -9.19 14.60 -0.22
C GLN A 140 -9.89 13.48 -1.00
N PHE A 141 -11.06 13.06 -0.55
CA PHE A 141 -11.87 12.04 -1.18
C PHE A 141 -12.90 12.66 -2.15
N GLU A 142 -13.30 11.89 -3.16
CA GLU A 142 -14.50 12.18 -3.96
C GLU A 142 -15.76 11.76 -3.22
N ASP A 143 -15.78 10.54 -2.68
CA ASP A 143 -16.90 9.98 -1.93
C ASP A 143 -16.41 9.19 -0.72
N ARG A 144 -15.99 9.89 0.30
CA ARG A 144 -15.43 9.31 1.52
C ARG A 144 -16.39 8.32 2.19
N THR A 145 -17.66 8.69 2.30
CA THR A 145 -18.67 7.87 2.99
C THR A 145 -18.81 6.52 2.32
N ASN A 146 -18.97 6.49 1.01
CA ASN A 146 -19.11 5.24 0.26
C ASN A 146 -17.78 4.47 0.18
N ALA A 147 -16.64 5.15 0.12
CA ALA A 147 -15.33 4.49 0.14
C ALA A 147 -15.11 3.69 1.42
N TYR A 148 -15.40 4.27 2.57
CA TYR A 148 -15.30 3.56 3.85
C TYR A 148 -16.35 2.47 3.99
N ALA A 149 -17.58 2.69 3.54
CA ALA A 149 -18.62 1.67 3.54
C ALA A 149 -18.21 0.46 2.70
N ALA A 150 -17.69 0.71 1.50
CA ALA A 150 -17.21 -0.34 0.60
C ALA A 150 -16.02 -1.12 1.18
N ALA A 151 -15.04 -0.43 1.74
CA ALA A 151 -13.87 -1.06 2.36
C ALA A 151 -14.28 -1.94 3.55
N LYS A 152 -15.14 -1.44 4.43
CA LYS A 152 -15.64 -2.21 5.58
C LYS A 152 -16.42 -3.44 5.14
N ALA A 153 -17.33 -3.30 4.17
CA ALA A 153 -18.11 -4.41 3.65
C ALA A 153 -17.23 -5.50 3.05
N ALA A 154 -16.24 -5.09 2.24
CA ALA A 154 -15.30 -6.02 1.63
C ALA A 154 -14.45 -6.76 2.67
N MET A 155 -13.95 -6.06 3.68
CA MET A 155 -13.16 -6.67 4.76
C MET A 155 -13.99 -7.68 5.56
N GLU A 156 -15.26 -7.39 5.81
CA GLU A 156 -16.18 -8.31 6.48
C GLU A 156 -16.44 -9.57 5.66
N VAL A 157 -16.78 -9.41 4.38
CA VAL A 157 -16.99 -10.54 3.46
C VAL A 157 -15.72 -11.39 3.36
N PHE A 158 -14.57 -10.76 3.21
CA PHE A 158 -13.29 -11.45 3.11
C PHE A 158 -12.94 -12.20 4.40
N SER A 159 -13.13 -11.57 5.56
CA SER A 159 -12.91 -12.21 6.87
C SER A 159 -13.79 -13.45 7.06
N ASN A 160 -15.05 -13.35 6.69
CA ASN A 160 -15.98 -14.49 6.74
C ASN A 160 -15.54 -15.62 5.80
N TYR A 161 -15.10 -15.27 4.59
CA TYR A 161 -14.57 -16.24 3.63
C TYR A 161 -13.34 -16.97 4.17
N VAL A 162 -12.35 -16.24 4.69
CA VAL A 162 -11.11 -16.82 5.22
C VAL A 162 -11.41 -17.71 6.45
N ASN A 163 -12.31 -17.28 7.32
CA ASN A 163 -12.61 -18.01 8.57
C ASN A 163 -13.52 -19.22 8.36
N HIS A 164 -14.36 -19.21 7.32
CA HIS A 164 -15.41 -20.22 7.12
C HIS A 164 -15.33 -20.93 5.77
N GLY A 165 -14.52 -20.45 4.84
CA GLY A 165 -14.42 -20.97 3.47
C GLY A 165 -13.97 -22.42 3.38
N THR A 166 -13.25 -22.92 4.37
CA THR A 166 -12.80 -24.31 4.44
C THR A 166 -13.88 -25.29 4.93
N LYS A 167 -15.03 -24.77 5.40
CA LYS A 167 -16.15 -25.60 5.91
C LYS A 167 -17.24 -25.87 4.86
N ARG A 168 -17.07 -25.36 3.65
CA ARG A 168 -17.98 -25.65 2.54
C ARG A 168 -17.42 -26.79 1.72
N THR A 169 -17.63 -27.94 2.17
CA THR A 169 -17.57 -29.12 1.30
C THR A 169 -18.93 -29.31 0.61
#